data_b6dbc7631805ab32dc32f1f242f3336c
#
_entry.id   b6dbc7631805ab32dc32f1f242f3336c
#
_cell.length_a   1.000
_cell.length_b   1.000
_cell.length_c   1.000
_cell.angle_alpha   90.00
_cell.angle_beta   90.00
_cell.angle_gamma   90.00
#
_symmetry.space_group_name_H-M   'P 1'
#
loop_
_entity.id
_entity.type
_entity.pdbx_description
1 polymer ?
#
loop_
_entity_poly.entity_id
_entity_poly.type
_entity_poly.pdbx_seq_one_letter_code
_entity_poly.pdbx_strand_id
1 'polypeptide(L)'
;MTMNEEQKKERTLEIIERLKNEYPDADCTLDYDDAWKLLVSVRLAAQCTDARVNVVVQDLYAKYPTVDALAEAEPEEIEAIVRPCGLGKSKAWDISACMRMLRDEYGGKVPDDFNTLLKLPGVGRKSANLIMGDVFGKPAIVTDTHCIRLTNRMGLVDGIKEPKKVEMALWKIIPPEEGSDFCHRLVMHGREVCTARTKPYCDRCCLKDICPRIGV
;
A
#
# COMPACT_ATOMS: atom_id res chain seq x y z
N MET A 1 -29.44 -9.24 8.07
CA MET A 1 -29.74 -7.80 7.90
C MET A 1 -28.46 -7.11 7.50
N THR A 2 -28.46 -6.39 6.40
CA THR A 2 -27.32 -5.53 6.00
C THR A 2 -27.31 -4.30 6.90
N MET A 3 -26.16 -3.96 7.46
CA MET A 3 -25.98 -2.75 8.26
C MET A 3 -26.21 -1.50 7.40
N ASN A 4 -26.85 -0.47 7.97
CA ASN A 4 -26.91 0.82 7.33
C ASN A 4 -25.54 1.55 7.43
N GLU A 5 -25.40 2.71 6.78
CA GLU A 5 -24.10 3.42 6.72
C GLU A 5 -23.64 3.91 8.10
N GLU A 6 -24.55 4.35 8.95
CA GLU A 6 -24.23 4.83 10.29
C GLU A 6 -23.73 3.69 11.21
N GLN A 7 -24.39 2.55 11.16
CA GLN A 7 -23.94 1.34 11.87
C GLN A 7 -22.58 0.86 11.37
N LYS A 8 -22.28 1.00 10.07
CA LYS A 8 -20.96 0.69 9.53
C LYS A 8 -19.90 1.67 10.02
N LYS A 9 -20.21 2.97 10.14
CA LYS A 9 -19.28 3.97 10.69
C LYS A 9 -18.93 3.67 12.15
N GLU A 10 -19.92 3.48 13.01
CA GLU A 10 -19.70 3.14 14.43
C GLU A 10 -18.84 1.90 14.58
N ARG A 11 -19.18 0.83 13.83
CA ARG A 11 -18.42 -0.40 13.84
C ARG A 11 -16.99 -0.19 13.32
N THR A 12 -16.81 0.64 12.30
CA THR A 12 -15.49 0.95 11.75
C THR A 12 -14.61 1.64 12.78
N LEU A 13 -15.15 2.60 13.53
CA LEU A 13 -14.42 3.28 14.60
C LEU A 13 -13.98 2.30 15.69
N GLU A 14 -14.85 1.39 16.12
CA GLU A 14 -14.49 0.36 17.09
C GLU A 14 -13.40 -0.59 16.56
N ILE A 15 -13.49 -0.99 15.29
CA ILE A 15 -12.46 -1.82 14.65
C ILE A 15 -11.12 -1.06 14.59
N ILE A 16 -11.12 0.21 14.22
CA ILE A 16 -9.93 1.06 14.16
C ILE A 16 -9.26 1.10 15.54
N GLU A 17 -9.99 1.41 16.61
CA GLU A 17 -9.45 1.49 17.97
C GLU A 17 -8.86 0.14 18.45
N ARG A 18 -9.52 -0.97 18.18
CA ARG A 18 -9.02 -2.29 18.56
C ARG A 18 -7.75 -2.66 17.78
N LEU A 19 -7.70 -2.38 16.48
CA LEU A 19 -6.50 -2.61 15.66
C LEU A 19 -5.36 -1.66 16.05
N LYS A 20 -5.66 -0.44 16.46
CA LYS A 20 -4.68 0.53 16.97
C LYS A 20 -4.01 0.05 18.26
N ASN A 21 -4.80 -0.54 19.17
CA ASN A 21 -4.28 -1.14 20.40
C ASN A 21 -3.47 -2.41 20.14
N GLU A 22 -3.86 -3.23 19.15
CA GLU A 22 -3.18 -4.48 18.80
C GLU A 22 -1.89 -4.23 18.02
N TYR A 23 -1.87 -3.20 17.13
CA TYR A 23 -0.76 -2.88 16.24
C TYR A 23 -0.41 -1.38 16.34
N PRO A 24 0.09 -0.90 17.49
CA PRO A 24 0.38 0.53 17.69
C PRO A 24 1.48 1.04 16.74
N ASP A 25 2.44 0.16 16.38
CA ASP A 25 3.62 0.49 15.58
C ASP A 25 3.48 0.02 14.11
N ALA A 26 2.24 -0.24 13.64
CA ALA A 26 2.01 -0.64 12.26
C ALA A 26 2.34 0.52 11.30
N ASP A 27 3.26 0.27 10.38
CA ASP A 27 3.77 1.25 9.43
C ASP A 27 4.13 0.59 8.10
N CYS A 28 4.58 1.36 7.13
CA CYS A 28 5.11 0.87 5.87
C CYS A 28 6.28 -0.09 6.10
N THR A 29 6.20 -1.26 5.49
CA THR A 29 7.25 -2.30 5.61
C THR A 29 8.34 -2.20 4.54
N LEU A 30 8.24 -1.24 3.61
CA LEU A 30 9.28 -0.93 2.63
C LEU A 30 10.26 0.08 3.22
N ASP A 31 11.56 -0.17 3.07
CA ASP A 31 12.61 0.73 3.52
C ASP A 31 12.75 1.91 2.55
N TYR A 32 12.69 3.13 3.09
CA TYR A 32 12.94 4.36 2.34
C TYR A 32 13.35 5.50 3.28
N ASP A 33 14.16 6.42 2.77
CA ASP A 33 14.58 7.65 3.42
C ASP A 33 14.22 8.90 2.59
N ASP A 34 13.67 8.67 1.39
CA ASP A 34 13.21 9.73 0.48
C ASP A 34 11.98 9.25 -0.30
N ALA A 35 11.11 10.17 -0.67
CA ALA A 35 9.85 9.92 -1.37
C ALA A 35 10.03 9.15 -2.69
N TRP A 36 11.05 9.49 -3.48
CA TRP A 36 11.32 8.81 -4.75
C TRP A 36 11.77 7.36 -4.56
N LYS A 37 12.47 7.07 -3.46
CA LYS A 37 12.85 5.70 -3.11
C LYS A 37 11.63 4.86 -2.76
N LEU A 38 10.64 5.44 -2.04
CA LEU A 38 9.38 4.74 -1.81
C LEU A 38 8.62 4.47 -3.11
N LEU A 39 8.57 5.41 -4.06
CA LEU A 39 7.99 5.17 -5.39
C LEU A 39 8.61 3.96 -6.10
N VAL A 40 9.92 3.89 -6.10
CA VAL A 40 10.68 2.77 -6.70
C VAL A 40 10.35 1.46 -5.97
N SER A 41 10.43 1.46 -4.64
CA SER A 41 10.18 0.27 -3.81
C SER A 41 8.76 -0.26 -3.99
N VAL A 42 7.75 0.62 -4.04
CA VAL A 42 6.35 0.25 -4.30
C VAL A 42 6.18 -0.37 -5.69
N ARG A 43 6.88 0.16 -6.71
CA ARG A 43 6.85 -0.44 -8.05
C ARG A 43 7.48 -1.83 -8.04
N LEU A 44 8.57 -2.01 -7.30
CA LEU A 44 9.23 -3.30 -7.15
C LEU A 44 8.40 -4.31 -6.34
N ALA A 45 7.60 -3.86 -5.38
CA ALA A 45 6.74 -4.70 -4.55
C ALA A 45 5.55 -5.33 -5.32
N ALA A 46 5.28 -4.90 -6.55
CA ALA A 46 4.27 -5.54 -7.40
C ALA A 46 4.62 -7.02 -7.65
N GLN A 47 3.83 -7.95 -7.08
CA GLN A 47 4.06 -9.41 -7.12
C GLN A 47 5.41 -9.84 -6.51
N CYS A 48 5.93 -9.07 -5.55
CA CYS A 48 7.14 -9.37 -4.80
C CYS A 48 6.90 -9.11 -3.31
N THR A 49 7.67 -9.75 -2.44
CA THR A 49 7.61 -9.49 -1.00
C THR A 49 8.43 -8.25 -0.64
N ASP A 50 7.94 -7.47 0.33
CA ASP A 50 8.64 -6.27 0.81
C ASP A 50 10.06 -6.59 1.29
N ALA A 51 10.25 -7.70 2.01
CA ALA A 51 11.56 -8.17 2.44
C ALA A 51 12.55 -8.39 1.27
N ARG A 52 12.06 -8.92 0.13
CA ARG A 52 12.89 -9.07 -1.07
C ARG A 52 13.22 -7.73 -1.70
N VAL A 53 12.24 -6.83 -1.74
CA VAL A 53 12.45 -5.46 -2.25
C VAL A 53 13.51 -4.75 -1.41
N ASN A 54 13.39 -4.77 -0.08
CA ASN A 54 14.31 -4.10 0.83
C ASN A 54 15.77 -4.57 0.67
N VAL A 55 15.99 -5.85 0.34
CA VAL A 55 17.34 -6.35 0.02
C VAL A 55 17.83 -5.79 -1.33
N VAL A 56 17.01 -5.86 -2.37
CA VAL A 56 17.40 -5.49 -3.74
C VAL A 56 17.66 -3.99 -3.89
N VAL A 57 16.89 -3.15 -3.21
CA VAL A 57 17.04 -1.69 -3.32
C VAL A 57 18.36 -1.17 -2.71
N GLN A 58 19.01 -1.93 -1.82
CA GLN A 58 20.31 -1.53 -1.29
C GLN A 58 21.36 -1.42 -2.42
N ASP A 59 21.43 -2.42 -3.29
CA ASP A 59 22.34 -2.40 -4.43
C ASP A 59 21.94 -1.33 -5.44
N LEU A 60 20.62 -1.14 -5.66
CA LEU A 60 20.12 -0.15 -6.59
C LEU A 60 20.48 1.28 -6.15
N TYR A 61 20.25 1.62 -4.87
CA TYR A 61 20.53 2.97 -4.36
C TYR A 61 22.02 3.21 -4.07
N ALA A 62 22.80 2.16 -3.83
CA ALA A 62 24.26 2.27 -3.78
C ALA A 62 24.84 2.65 -5.15
N LYS A 63 24.29 2.10 -6.24
CA LYS A 63 24.74 2.41 -7.61
C LYS A 63 24.16 3.73 -8.11
N TYR A 64 22.90 4.03 -7.78
CA TYR A 64 22.15 5.22 -8.26
C TYR A 64 21.55 5.99 -7.06
N PRO A 65 22.36 6.83 -6.39
CA PRO A 65 21.96 7.45 -5.13
C PRO A 65 21.01 8.64 -5.25
N THR A 66 20.72 9.09 -6.47
CA THR A 66 19.84 10.26 -6.73
C THR A 66 18.86 9.98 -7.84
N VAL A 67 17.79 10.81 -7.92
CA VAL A 67 16.83 10.78 -9.03
C VAL A 67 17.55 10.94 -10.36
N ASP A 68 18.50 11.89 -10.46
CA ASP A 68 19.23 12.16 -11.68
C ASP A 68 20.06 10.96 -12.12
N ALA A 69 20.81 10.35 -11.18
CA ALA A 69 21.61 9.17 -11.46
C ALA A 69 20.75 7.99 -11.97
N LEU A 70 19.59 7.78 -11.36
CA LEU A 70 18.68 6.71 -11.77
C LEU A 70 17.93 7.05 -13.08
N ALA A 71 17.68 8.33 -13.35
CA ALA A 71 17.09 8.81 -14.61
C ALA A 71 18.06 8.67 -15.81
N GLU A 72 19.36 8.79 -15.58
CA GLU A 72 20.41 8.63 -16.58
C GLU A 72 20.76 7.15 -16.82
N ALA A 73 20.43 6.28 -15.89
CA ALA A 73 20.74 4.85 -16.00
C ALA A 73 19.99 4.20 -17.18
N GLU A 74 20.68 3.31 -17.89
CA GLU A 74 20.04 2.49 -18.91
C GLU A 74 19.08 1.48 -18.26
N PRO A 75 17.85 1.32 -18.78
CA PRO A 75 16.86 0.41 -18.21
C PRO A 75 17.38 -1.02 -18.05
N GLU A 76 18.25 -1.49 -18.94
CA GLU A 76 18.87 -2.82 -18.88
C GLU A 76 19.79 -2.99 -17.67
N GLU A 77 20.48 -1.93 -17.26
CA GLU A 77 21.32 -1.94 -16.05
C GLU A 77 20.47 -1.98 -14.78
N ILE A 78 19.35 -1.22 -14.77
CA ILE A 78 18.36 -1.28 -13.69
C ILE A 78 17.77 -2.70 -13.63
N GLU A 79 17.36 -3.26 -14.79
CA GLU A 79 16.81 -4.62 -14.87
C GLU A 79 17.75 -5.66 -14.27
N ALA A 80 19.05 -5.59 -14.57
CA ALA A 80 20.02 -6.52 -14.04
C ALA A 80 20.02 -6.58 -12.50
N ILE A 81 19.83 -5.42 -11.84
CA ILE A 81 19.75 -5.31 -10.39
C ILE A 81 18.40 -5.78 -9.85
N VAL A 82 17.28 -5.30 -10.45
CA VAL A 82 15.93 -5.53 -9.90
C VAL A 82 15.30 -6.86 -10.31
N ARG A 83 15.95 -7.64 -11.17
CA ARG A 83 15.47 -8.96 -11.64
C ARG A 83 15.00 -9.90 -10.52
N PRO A 84 15.64 -9.96 -9.34
CA PRO A 84 15.18 -10.80 -8.23
C PRO A 84 13.77 -10.45 -7.72
N CYS A 85 13.25 -9.25 -7.99
CA CYS A 85 11.88 -8.84 -7.65
C CYS A 85 10.82 -9.37 -8.62
N GLY A 86 11.19 -10.09 -9.68
CA GLY A 86 10.29 -10.56 -10.74
C GLY A 86 9.81 -9.41 -11.66
N LEU A 87 9.36 -9.76 -12.86
CA LEU A 87 8.94 -8.76 -13.88
C LEU A 87 10.00 -7.67 -14.12
N GLY A 88 11.28 -8.03 -14.02
CA GLY A 88 12.42 -7.10 -14.00
C GLY A 88 12.41 -6.10 -15.14
N LYS A 89 12.18 -6.55 -16.38
CA LYS A 89 12.12 -5.69 -17.56
C LYS A 89 11.06 -4.59 -17.42
N SER A 90 9.79 -4.95 -17.19
CA SER A 90 8.70 -3.96 -17.05
C SER A 90 8.96 -2.98 -15.90
N LYS A 91 9.44 -3.49 -14.75
CA LYS A 91 9.74 -2.66 -13.60
C LYS A 91 10.88 -1.67 -13.86
N ALA A 92 11.95 -2.12 -14.50
CA ALA A 92 13.09 -1.28 -14.83
C ALA A 92 12.72 -0.14 -15.80
N TRP A 93 11.93 -0.44 -16.83
CA TRP A 93 11.43 0.57 -17.77
C TRP A 93 10.52 1.59 -17.09
N ASP A 94 9.60 1.15 -16.24
CA ASP A 94 8.72 2.06 -15.49
C ASP A 94 9.53 2.93 -14.53
N ILE A 95 10.52 2.36 -13.83
CA ILE A 95 11.40 3.11 -12.90
C ILE A 95 12.20 4.15 -13.67
N SER A 96 12.88 3.77 -14.76
CA SER A 96 13.65 4.70 -15.58
C SER A 96 12.76 5.85 -16.10
N ALA A 97 11.60 5.53 -16.68
CA ALA A 97 10.68 6.53 -17.20
C ALA A 97 10.12 7.44 -16.08
N CYS A 98 9.80 6.89 -14.91
CA CYS A 98 9.34 7.64 -13.76
C CYS A 98 10.41 8.62 -13.25
N MET A 99 11.66 8.18 -13.12
CA MET A 99 12.76 9.04 -12.65
C MET A 99 13.08 10.14 -13.66
N ARG A 100 13.05 9.84 -14.97
CA ARG A 100 13.19 10.86 -16.01
C ARG A 100 12.09 11.91 -15.94
N MET A 101 10.84 11.51 -15.78
CA MET A 101 9.71 12.43 -15.62
C MET A 101 9.85 13.28 -14.33
N LEU A 102 10.26 12.68 -13.20
CA LEU A 102 10.50 13.44 -11.97
C LEU A 102 11.59 14.50 -12.18
N ARG A 103 12.72 14.13 -12.81
CA ARG A 103 13.81 15.06 -13.09
C ARG A 103 13.37 16.20 -14.01
N ASP A 104 12.75 15.85 -15.12
CA ASP A 104 12.51 16.79 -16.25
C ASP A 104 11.29 17.68 -16.01
N GLU A 105 10.25 17.18 -15.33
CA GLU A 105 8.98 17.91 -15.17
C GLU A 105 8.72 18.38 -13.73
N TYR A 106 9.34 17.73 -12.74
CA TYR A 106 9.06 17.99 -11.31
C TYR A 106 10.30 18.40 -10.50
N GLY A 107 11.43 18.71 -11.19
CA GLY A 107 12.67 19.15 -10.54
C GLY A 107 13.24 18.13 -9.55
N GLY A 108 13.09 16.83 -9.87
CA GLY A 108 13.56 15.71 -9.04
C GLY A 108 12.70 15.42 -7.79
N LYS A 109 11.57 16.10 -7.62
CA LYS A 109 10.69 15.94 -6.46
C LYS A 109 9.46 15.14 -6.78
N VAL A 110 9.04 14.30 -5.84
CA VAL A 110 7.77 13.58 -5.94
C VAL A 110 6.62 14.57 -5.71
N PRO A 111 5.63 14.64 -6.65
CA PRO A 111 4.50 15.54 -6.48
C PRO A 111 3.58 15.09 -5.34
N ASP A 112 3.02 16.06 -4.60
CA ASP A 112 2.14 15.86 -3.45
C ASP A 112 0.64 15.95 -3.82
N ASP A 113 0.31 15.67 -5.07
CA ASP A 113 -1.04 15.64 -5.63
C ASP A 113 -1.36 14.26 -6.22
N PHE A 114 -2.49 13.69 -5.80
CA PHE A 114 -2.90 12.34 -6.20
C PHE A 114 -3.05 12.17 -7.71
N ASN A 115 -3.66 13.15 -8.41
CA ASN A 115 -3.87 13.05 -9.85
C ASN A 115 -2.56 13.20 -10.64
N THR A 116 -1.64 13.97 -10.09
CA THR A 116 -0.29 14.12 -10.66
C THR A 116 0.53 12.85 -10.46
N LEU A 117 0.46 12.21 -9.28
CA LEU A 117 1.09 10.90 -9.04
C LEU A 117 0.61 9.84 -10.02
N LEU A 118 -0.68 9.83 -10.39
CA LEU A 118 -1.22 8.88 -11.38
C LEU A 118 -0.68 9.06 -12.80
N LYS A 119 -0.03 10.18 -13.12
CA LYS A 119 0.62 10.41 -14.42
C LYS A 119 2.01 9.80 -14.48
N LEU A 120 2.63 9.52 -13.34
CA LEU A 120 3.96 8.95 -13.29
C LEU A 120 3.97 7.50 -13.80
N PRO A 121 4.93 7.12 -14.66
CA PRO A 121 5.06 5.76 -15.15
C PRO A 121 5.13 4.73 -14.02
N GLY A 122 4.36 3.65 -14.14
CA GLY A 122 4.32 2.58 -13.14
C GLY A 122 3.54 2.89 -11.86
N VAL A 123 2.98 4.10 -11.71
CA VAL A 123 2.22 4.52 -10.54
C VAL A 123 0.74 4.32 -10.76
N GLY A 124 0.16 3.34 -10.09
CA GLY A 124 -1.27 3.11 -10.05
C GLY A 124 -1.92 3.73 -8.82
N ARG A 125 -3.24 3.62 -8.73
CA ARG A 125 -4.07 4.17 -7.65
C ARG A 125 -3.61 3.73 -6.24
N LYS A 126 -3.28 2.44 -6.08
CA LYS A 126 -2.74 1.89 -4.83
C LYS A 126 -1.43 2.58 -4.43
N SER A 127 -0.50 2.69 -5.38
CA SER A 127 0.80 3.33 -5.14
C SER A 127 0.66 4.81 -4.82
N ALA A 128 -0.21 5.52 -5.55
CA ALA A 128 -0.49 6.93 -5.29
C ALA A 128 -1.06 7.14 -3.88
N ASN A 129 -2.04 6.34 -3.45
CA ASN A 129 -2.56 6.41 -2.08
C ASN A 129 -1.47 6.16 -1.02
N LEU A 130 -0.61 5.16 -1.23
CA LEU A 130 0.46 4.88 -0.30
C LEU A 130 1.44 6.06 -0.19
N ILE A 131 1.84 6.65 -1.30
CA ILE A 131 2.69 7.85 -1.30
C ILE A 131 2.00 9.04 -0.62
N MET A 132 0.70 9.25 -0.87
CA MET A 132 -0.05 10.33 -0.22
C MET A 132 -0.09 10.17 1.30
N GLY A 133 -0.32 8.95 1.80
CA GLY A 133 -0.36 8.67 3.24
C GLY A 133 1.02 8.71 3.87
N ASP A 134 1.94 7.88 3.40
CA ASP A 134 3.21 7.60 4.08
C ASP A 134 4.25 8.72 3.92
N VAL A 135 4.25 9.43 2.77
CA VAL A 135 5.21 10.52 2.52
C VAL A 135 4.65 11.88 2.92
N PHE A 136 3.39 12.13 2.57
CA PHE A 136 2.82 13.48 2.72
C PHE A 136 1.86 13.62 3.90
N GLY A 137 1.59 12.54 4.64
CA GLY A 137 0.64 12.55 5.76
C GLY A 137 -0.77 12.98 5.34
N LYS A 138 -1.12 12.82 4.07
CA LYS A 138 -2.44 13.19 3.54
C LYS A 138 -3.40 12.02 3.64
N PRO A 139 -4.72 12.28 3.78
CA PRO A 139 -5.72 11.22 3.80
C PRO A 139 -5.56 10.26 2.62
N ALA A 140 -5.48 8.96 2.92
CA ALA A 140 -5.28 7.92 1.93
C ALA A 140 -5.92 6.59 2.36
N ILE A 141 -6.39 5.80 1.40
CA ILE A 141 -6.86 4.43 1.63
C ILE A 141 -6.16 3.51 0.63
N VAL A 142 -5.25 2.68 1.15
CA VAL A 142 -4.47 1.74 0.35
C VAL A 142 -5.24 0.41 0.22
N THR A 143 -5.95 0.23 -0.88
CA THR A 143 -6.74 -1.00 -1.14
C THR A 143 -5.87 -2.09 -1.75
N ASP A 144 -5.14 -2.79 -0.89
CA ASP A 144 -4.41 -4.01 -1.24
C ASP A 144 -5.27 -5.27 -1.04
N THR A 145 -4.68 -6.43 -1.25
CA THR A 145 -5.37 -7.72 -1.07
C THR A 145 -5.79 -7.98 0.38
N HIS A 146 -5.06 -7.46 1.38
CA HIS A 146 -5.42 -7.54 2.79
C HIS A 146 -6.62 -6.64 3.08
N CYS A 147 -6.56 -5.37 2.67
CA CYS A 147 -7.64 -4.42 2.84
C CYS A 147 -8.95 -4.96 2.24
N ILE A 148 -8.94 -5.40 0.97
CA ILE A 148 -10.12 -5.95 0.30
C ILE A 148 -10.67 -7.17 1.04
N ARG A 149 -9.81 -8.10 1.43
CA ARG A 149 -10.23 -9.33 2.10
C ARG A 149 -10.80 -9.06 3.48
N LEU A 150 -10.09 -8.30 4.30
CA LEU A 150 -10.46 -8.09 5.70
C LEU A 150 -11.71 -7.23 5.82
N THR A 151 -11.83 -6.15 5.05
CA THR A 151 -13.00 -5.28 5.10
C THR A 151 -14.28 -6.00 4.66
N ASN A 152 -14.18 -6.96 3.73
CA ASN A 152 -15.29 -7.86 3.39
C ASN A 152 -15.60 -8.82 4.55
N ARG A 153 -14.60 -9.48 5.15
CA ARG A 153 -14.81 -10.40 6.29
C ARG A 153 -15.41 -9.72 7.52
N MET A 154 -15.02 -8.47 7.74
CA MET A 154 -15.51 -7.61 8.83
C MET A 154 -16.90 -7.01 8.53
N GLY A 155 -17.41 -7.16 7.30
CA GLY A 155 -18.70 -6.60 6.89
C GLY A 155 -18.70 -5.07 6.71
N LEU A 156 -17.54 -4.46 6.49
CA LEU A 156 -17.42 -3.03 6.20
C LEU A 156 -17.77 -2.71 4.75
N VAL A 157 -17.50 -3.66 3.85
CA VAL A 157 -17.92 -3.60 2.45
C VAL A 157 -18.69 -4.87 2.09
N ASP A 158 -19.65 -4.76 1.15
CA ASP A 158 -20.61 -5.83 0.85
C ASP A 158 -20.18 -6.65 -0.38
N GLY A 159 -19.21 -7.55 -0.23
CA GLY A 159 -18.75 -8.46 -1.29
C GLY A 159 -17.99 -7.78 -2.44
N ILE A 160 -17.57 -6.53 -2.25
CA ILE A 160 -16.86 -5.75 -3.27
C ILE A 160 -15.43 -6.27 -3.41
N LYS A 161 -15.01 -6.60 -4.63
CA LYS A 161 -13.65 -7.10 -4.93
C LYS A 161 -12.81 -6.11 -5.75
N GLU A 162 -13.44 -5.17 -6.45
CA GLU A 162 -12.76 -4.17 -7.25
C GLU A 162 -12.09 -3.12 -6.34
N PRO A 163 -10.75 -2.94 -6.41
CA PRO A 163 -10.02 -2.08 -5.47
C PRO A 163 -10.57 -0.65 -5.37
N LYS A 164 -10.84 -0.01 -6.51
CA LYS A 164 -11.38 1.35 -6.53
C LYS A 164 -12.76 1.46 -5.87
N LYS A 165 -13.62 0.47 -6.05
CA LYS A 165 -14.95 0.46 -5.40
C LYS A 165 -14.84 0.22 -3.90
N VAL A 166 -13.91 -0.63 -3.46
CA VAL A 166 -13.61 -0.81 -2.04
C VAL A 166 -13.11 0.49 -1.44
N GLU A 167 -12.13 1.15 -2.05
CA GLU A 167 -11.62 2.45 -1.64
C GLU A 167 -12.76 3.47 -1.46
N MET A 168 -13.60 3.65 -2.49
CA MET A 168 -14.71 4.59 -2.45
C MET A 168 -15.78 4.25 -1.41
N ALA A 169 -15.98 2.96 -1.10
CA ALA A 169 -16.88 2.54 -0.03
C ALA A 169 -16.28 2.84 1.36
N LEU A 170 -14.98 2.62 1.53
CA LEU A 170 -14.27 2.88 2.78
C LEU A 170 -14.18 4.38 3.10
N TRP A 171 -14.00 5.25 2.10
CA TRP A 171 -14.04 6.71 2.28
C TRP A 171 -15.33 7.23 2.93
N LYS A 172 -16.42 6.49 2.86
CA LYS A 172 -17.70 6.88 3.48
C LYS A 172 -17.76 6.61 4.98
N ILE A 173 -16.95 5.66 5.47
CA ILE A 173 -17.05 5.10 6.83
C ILE A 173 -15.77 5.23 7.65
N ILE A 174 -14.63 5.51 7.04
CA ILE A 174 -13.35 5.72 7.71
C ILE A 174 -13.08 7.22 7.82
N PRO A 175 -12.73 7.75 9.00
CA PRO A 175 -12.23 9.11 9.14
C PRO A 175 -11.00 9.32 8.25
N PRO A 176 -10.91 10.44 7.51
CA PRO A 176 -9.82 10.67 6.56
C PRO A 176 -8.42 10.51 7.16
N GLU A 177 -8.24 10.97 8.39
CA GLU A 177 -6.97 10.90 9.13
C GLU A 177 -6.55 9.49 9.54
N GLU A 178 -7.48 8.57 9.66
CA GLU A 178 -7.21 7.18 10.07
C GLU A 178 -6.92 6.23 8.88
N GLY A 179 -7.15 6.67 7.64
CA GLY A 179 -7.20 5.80 6.47
C GLY A 179 -5.88 5.07 6.18
N SER A 180 -4.73 5.76 6.19
CA SER A 180 -3.42 5.16 5.92
C SER A 180 -3.02 4.16 6.99
N ASP A 181 -3.04 4.58 8.25
CA ASP A 181 -2.71 3.74 9.40
C ASP A 181 -3.61 2.52 9.51
N PHE A 182 -4.91 2.69 9.28
CA PHE A 182 -5.85 1.57 9.25
C PHE A 182 -5.44 0.53 8.21
N CYS A 183 -5.02 0.95 7.02
CA CYS A 183 -4.55 0.04 5.98
C CYS A 183 -3.29 -0.71 6.39
N HIS A 184 -2.32 -0.08 7.04
CA HIS A 184 -1.12 -0.75 7.56
C HIS A 184 -1.48 -1.78 8.64
N ARG A 185 -2.36 -1.43 9.57
CA ARG A 185 -2.87 -2.37 10.59
C ARG A 185 -3.61 -3.56 9.97
N LEU A 186 -4.36 -3.35 8.89
CA LEU A 186 -4.99 -4.45 8.15
C LEU A 186 -3.96 -5.39 7.51
N VAL A 187 -2.84 -4.88 7.02
CA VAL A 187 -1.75 -5.73 6.49
C VAL A 187 -1.18 -6.61 7.61
N MET A 188 -0.83 -6.04 8.77
CA MET A 188 -0.31 -6.79 9.91
C MET A 188 -1.32 -7.84 10.39
N HIS A 189 -2.55 -7.43 10.66
CA HIS A 189 -3.63 -8.33 11.06
C HIS A 189 -3.90 -9.44 10.05
N GLY A 190 -3.80 -9.12 8.76
CA GLY A 190 -4.00 -10.05 7.67
C GLY A 190 -2.86 -11.06 7.48
N ARG A 191 -1.65 -10.73 7.91
CA ARG A 191 -0.48 -11.63 7.91
C ARG A 191 -0.52 -12.57 9.11
N GLU A 192 -0.87 -12.07 10.29
CA GLU A 192 -0.71 -12.77 11.57
C GLU A 192 -1.95 -13.51 12.04
N VAL A 193 -3.13 -12.95 11.84
CA VAL A 193 -4.39 -13.43 12.42
C VAL A 193 -5.42 -13.79 11.36
N CYS A 194 -5.81 -12.81 10.53
CA CYS A 194 -6.86 -12.99 9.53
C CYS A 194 -6.29 -13.46 8.18
N THR A 195 -5.65 -14.64 8.19
CA THR A 195 -4.89 -15.20 7.08
C THR A 195 -5.74 -15.53 5.85
N ALA A 196 -5.09 -15.56 4.65
CA ALA A 196 -5.75 -15.86 3.38
C ALA A 196 -5.69 -17.35 3.00
N ARG A 197 -4.53 -17.99 3.24
CA ARG A 197 -4.23 -19.35 2.77
C ARG A 197 -4.57 -20.44 3.76
N THR A 198 -4.68 -20.08 5.03
CA THR A 198 -5.04 -21.00 6.12
C THR A 198 -6.32 -20.50 6.79
N LYS A 199 -6.95 -21.34 7.61
CA LYS A 199 -8.07 -20.93 8.45
C LYS A 199 -7.62 -19.77 9.35
N PRO A 200 -8.34 -18.62 9.37
CA PRO A 200 -8.01 -17.52 10.25
C PRO A 200 -8.05 -17.91 11.72
N TYR A 201 -7.20 -17.28 12.52
CA TYR A 201 -7.11 -17.50 13.97
C TYR A 201 -8.15 -16.68 14.73
N CYS A 202 -9.44 -16.88 14.45
CA CYS A 202 -10.53 -16.08 15.00
C CYS A 202 -10.62 -16.10 16.53
N ASP A 203 -10.17 -17.18 17.17
CA ASP A 203 -10.24 -17.32 18.64
C ASP A 203 -9.30 -16.36 19.38
N ARG A 204 -8.18 -16.01 18.76
CA ARG A 204 -7.21 -15.03 19.30
C ARG A 204 -7.34 -13.62 18.68
N CYS A 205 -8.33 -13.41 17.81
CA CYS A 205 -8.53 -12.13 17.11
C CYS A 205 -9.08 -11.07 18.07
N CYS A 206 -8.49 -9.87 18.07
CA CYS A 206 -8.98 -8.73 18.86
C CYS A 206 -10.40 -8.28 18.46
N LEU A 207 -10.88 -8.73 17.29
CA LEU A 207 -12.21 -8.41 16.75
C LEU A 207 -13.22 -9.56 16.88
N LYS A 208 -12.89 -10.64 17.61
CA LYS A 208 -13.64 -11.92 17.61
C LYS A 208 -15.12 -11.79 17.98
N ASP A 209 -15.45 -10.85 18.86
CA ASP A 209 -16.79 -10.61 19.40
C ASP A 209 -17.65 -9.67 18.52
N ILE A 210 -17.00 -8.86 17.69
CA ILE A 210 -17.69 -7.91 16.80
C ILE A 210 -17.62 -8.28 15.31
N CYS A 211 -16.73 -9.19 14.91
CA CYS A 211 -16.55 -9.56 13.52
C CYS A 211 -17.61 -10.58 13.05
N PRO A 212 -18.37 -10.31 11.97
CA PRO A 212 -19.36 -11.25 11.43
C PRO A 212 -18.73 -12.45 10.73
N ARG A 213 -17.41 -12.47 10.51
CA ARG A 213 -16.63 -13.57 9.90
C ARG A 213 -17.16 -13.97 8.52
N ILE A 214 -17.51 -13.01 7.66
CA ILE A 214 -18.07 -13.28 6.35
C ILE A 214 -17.05 -14.02 5.48
N GLY A 215 -17.40 -15.22 5.02
CA GLY A 215 -16.56 -16.06 4.17
C GLY A 215 -15.33 -16.67 4.87
N VAL A 216 -15.44 -16.93 6.19
CA VAL A 216 -14.42 -17.58 7.02
C VAL A 216 -14.86 -19.00 7.37
#